data_dad218486500af5058b720a21d5e2021
#
_entry.id   dad218486500af5058b720a21d5e2021
#
_cell.length_a   1.000
_cell.length_b   1.000
_cell.length_c   1.000
_cell.angle_alpha   90.00
_cell.angle_beta   90.00
_cell.angle_gamma   90.00
#
_symmetry.space_group_name_H-M   'P 1'
#
loop_
_entity.id
_entity.type
_entity.pdbx_description
1 polymer ?
#
loop_
_entity_poly.entity_id
_entity_poly.type
_entity_poly.pdbx_seq_one_letter_code
_entity_poly.pdbx_strand_id
1 'polypeptide(L)'
;DIESAVKGIRALGIRGCAVSMPFKESCMPFLDEISPSAQAIQSVNTIVNDQGFLRAYNTDYIAIVKLIEEYQLDKKSRVIVQGSGGMAKAVVAAFKNSRFEHLKIFARNEKTGKNCNNWWRK
;
A
#
# COMPACT_ATOMS: atom_id res chain seq x y z
N ASP A 1 8.24 -20.07 0.27
CA ASP A 1 6.89 -20.00 -0.27
C ASP A 1 6.04 -19.11 0.65
N ILE A 2 5.39 -18.08 0.08
CA ILE A 2 4.64 -17.07 0.85
C ILE A 2 3.39 -17.66 1.50
N GLU A 3 2.73 -18.61 0.86
CA GLU A 3 1.56 -19.28 1.42
C GLU A 3 1.91 -20.01 2.70
N SER A 4 2.99 -20.79 2.69
CA SER A 4 3.49 -21.51 3.88
C SER A 4 3.89 -20.56 4.99
N ALA A 5 4.51 -19.42 4.67
CA ALA A 5 4.86 -18.40 5.64
C ALA A 5 3.61 -17.81 6.32
N VAL A 6 2.58 -17.46 5.55
CA VAL A 6 1.31 -16.92 6.09
C VAL A 6 0.58 -17.97 6.94
N LYS A 7 0.55 -19.23 6.51
CA LYS A 7 0.04 -20.34 7.33
C LYS A 7 0.83 -20.50 8.64
N GLY A 8 2.14 -20.30 8.59
CA GLY A 8 3.02 -20.33 9.76
C GLY A 8 2.67 -19.24 10.79
N ILE A 9 2.29 -18.04 10.36
CA ILE A 9 1.83 -16.96 11.26
C ILE A 9 0.65 -17.45 12.12
N ARG A 10 -0.29 -18.16 11.51
CA ARG A 10 -1.44 -18.73 12.22
C ARG A 10 -1.01 -19.85 13.17
N ALA A 11 -0.27 -20.82 12.64
CA ALA A 11 0.12 -22.04 13.36
C ALA A 11 0.98 -21.75 14.59
N LEU A 12 1.87 -20.76 14.52
CA LEU A 12 2.79 -20.37 15.59
C LEU A 12 2.22 -19.29 16.51
N GLY A 13 0.99 -18.80 16.26
CA GLY A 13 0.39 -17.75 17.04
C GLY A 13 1.14 -16.42 17.02
N ILE A 14 1.86 -16.14 15.92
CA ILE A 14 2.60 -14.88 15.74
C ILE A 14 1.59 -13.74 15.66
N ARG A 15 1.65 -12.80 16.62
CA ARG A 15 0.68 -11.70 16.76
C ARG A 15 0.65 -10.73 15.58
N GLY A 16 1.74 -10.57 14.89
CA GLY A 16 1.80 -9.74 13.72
C GLY A 16 3.18 -9.74 13.08
N CYS A 17 3.22 -9.32 11.83
CA CYS A 17 4.47 -9.18 11.10
C CYS A 17 4.40 -8.06 10.06
N ALA A 18 5.58 -7.53 9.73
CA ALA A 18 5.74 -6.67 8.58
C ALA A 18 5.91 -7.51 7.31
N VAL A 19 5.34 -7.01 6.19
CA VAL A 19 5.52 -7.59 4.86
C VAL A 19 6.31 -6.63 3.99
N SER A 20 7.46 -7.10 3.48
CA SER A 20 8.32 -6.31 2.60
C SER A 20 8.28 -6.84 1.16
N MET A 21 9.02 -6.18 0.26
CA MET A 21 9.20 -6.64 -1.11
C MET A 21 9.89 -8.02 -1.13
N PRO A 22 9.50 -8.91 -2.07
CA PRO A 22 8.50 -8.71 -3.13
C PRO A 22 7.08 -9.16 -2.75
N PHE A 23 6.77 -9.38 -1.48
CA PHE A 23 5.60 -10.14 -1.03
C PHE A 23 4.35 -9.30 -0.71
N LYS A 24 4.41 -7.97 -0.80
CA LYS A 24 3.30 -7.06 -0.44
C LYS A 24 2.00 -7.29 -1.21
N GLU A 25 2.06 -7.85 -2.42
CA GLU A 25 0.92 -8.19 -3.25
C GLU A 25 0.59 -9.69 -3.15
N SER A 26 1.62 -10.55 -3.25
CA SER A 26 1.44 -12.00 -3.32
C SER A 26 0.97 -12.66 -2.02
N CYS A 27 1.08 -11.99 -0.86
CA CYS A 27 0.53 -12.52 0.38
C CYS A 27 -0.99 -12.31 0.51
N MET A 28 -1.58 -11.38 -0.25
CA MET A 28 -2.99 -10.98 -0.09
C MET A 28 -4.00 -12.11 -0.21
N PRO A 29 -3.87 -13.08 -1.14
CA PRO A 29 -4.82 -14.19 -1.27
C PRO A 29 -4.91 -15.11 -0.04
N PHE A 30 -3.96 -15.03 0.87
CA PHE A 30 -3.87 -15.91 2.05
C PHE A 30 -4.33 -15.25 3.35
N LEU A 31 -4.88 -14.02 3.26
CA LEU A 31 -5.34 -13.22 4.39
C LEU A 31 -6.88 -13.25 4.47
N ASP A 32 -7.42 -13.11 5.68
CA ASP A 32 -8.87 -13.17 5.90
C ASP A 32 -9.55 -11.82 5.63
N GLU A 33 -8.88 -10.74 6.00
CA GLU A 33 -9.40 -9.39 5.84
C GLU A 33 -8.29 -8.43 5.41
N ILE A 34 -8.57 -7.62 4.43
CA ILE A 34 -7.66 -6.57 3.95
C ILE A 34 -8.36 -5.23 4.10
N SER A 35 -7.72 -4.27 4.76
CA SER A 35 -8.30 -2.93 4.92
C SER A 35 -8.65 -2.32 3.56
N PRO A 36 -9.74 -1.52 3.46
CA PRO A 36 -10.19 -0.95 2.18
C PRO A 36 -9.09 -0.18 1.43
N SER A 37 -8.25 0.57 2.15
CA SER A 37 -7.12 1.29 1.56
C SER A 37 -6.06 0.36 0.99
N ALA A 38 -5.68 -0.69 1.71
CA ALA A 38 -4.71 -1.69 1.25
C ALA A 38 -5.25 -2.49 0.07
N GLN A 39 -6.54 -2.83 0.08
CA GLN A 39 -7.24 -3.48 -1.03
C GLN A 39 -7.24 -2.60 -2.28
N ALA A 40 -7.59 -1.33 -2.14
CA ALA A 40 -7.62 -0.37 -3.25
C ALA A 40 -6.25 -0.21 -3.94
N ILE A 41 -5.16 -0.21 -3.17
CA ILE A 41 -3.79 -0.09 -3.71
C ILE A 41 -3.14 -1.44 -4.05
N GLN A 42 -3.82 -2.56 -3.77
CA GLN A 42 -3.30 -3.91 -3.99
C GLN A 42 -1.91 -4.10 -3.36
N SER A 43 -1.74 -3.64 -2.13
CA SER A 43 -0.45 -3.70 -1.44
C SER A 43 -0.62 -3.70 0.08
N VAL A 44 -0.08 -4.70 0.74
CA VAL A 44 -0.10 -4.91 2.19
C VAL A 44 1.33 -4.82 2.72
N ASN A 45 1.54 -4.15 3.84
CA ASN A 45 2.84 -4.13 4.52
C ASN A 45 2.78 -4.58 5.99
N THR A 46 1.58 -4.81 6.52
CA THR A 46 1.38 -5.18 7.93
C THR A 46 0.29 -6.23 8.03
N ILE A 47 0.56 -7.33 8.71
CA ILE A 47 -0.41 -8.37 9.07
C ILE A 47 -0.55 -8.41 10.58
N VAL A 48 -1.78 -8.45 11.06
CA VAL A 48 -2.15 -8.65 12.47
C VAL A 48 -2.90 -9.97 12.58
N ASN A 49 -2.46 -10.82 13.48
CA ASN A 49 -3.09 -12.09 13.79
C ASN A 49 -3.91 -11.96 15.07
N ASP A 50 -5.20 -12.06 14.95
CA ASP A 50 -6.13 -12.07 16.06
C ASP A 50 -6.73 -13.48 16.21
N GLN A 51 -6.09 -14.29 17.05
CA GLN A 51 -6.48 -15.68 17.32
C GLN A 51 -6.68 -16.54 16.04
N GLY A 52 -5.79 -16.40 15.08
CA GLY A 52 -5.83 -17.13 13.80
C GLY A 52 -6.51 -16.36 12.66
N PHE A 53 -7.22 -15.26 12.94
CA PHE A 53 -7.80 -14.40 11.94
C PHE A 53 -6.78 -13.31 11.52
N LEU A 54 -6.37 -13.31 10.26
CA LEU A 54 -5.33 -12.43 9.73
C LEU A 54 -5.92 -11.19 9.06
N ARG A 55 -5.75 -10.03 9.71
CA ARG A 55 -6.08 -8.73 9.15
C ARG A 55 -4.84 -8.05 8.58
N ALA A 56 -5.01 -7.38 7.45
CA ALA A 56 -3.91 -6.74 6.77
C ALA A 56 -4.15 -5.27 6.45
N TYR A 57 -3.06 -4.51 6.53
CA TYR A 57 -3.07 -3.05 6.42
C TYR A 57 -1.91 -2.58 5.52
N ASN A 58 -2.04 -1.34 5.05
CA ASN A 58 -0.91 -0.61 4.48
C ASN A 58 -0.65 0.65 5.29
N THR A 59 0.33 0.56 6.20
CA THR A 59 0.70 1.67 7.09
C THR A 59 1.48 2.76 6.36
N ASP A 60 2.11 2.47 5.21
CA ASP A 60 2.75 3.48 4.37
C ASP A 60 1.68 4.48 3.86
N TYR A 61 0.55 3.97 3.37
CA TYR A 61 -0.58 4.81 2.96
C TYR A 61 -1.10 5.69 4.10
N ILE A 62 -1.34 5.09 5.27
CA ILE A 62 -1.84 5.81 6.45
C ILE A 62 -0.88 6.92 6.87
N ALA A 63 0.43 6.62 6.87
CA ALA A 63 1.46 7.59 7.22
C ALA A 63 1.48 8.79 6.26
N ILE A 64 1.38 8.56 4.94
CA ILE A 64 1.35 9.64 3.95
C ILE A 64 0.09 10.49 4.09
N VAL A 65 -1.08 9.90 4.33
CA VAL A 65 -2.31 10.68 4.58
C VAL A 65 -2.14 11.58 5.80
N LYS A 66 -1.61 11.06 6.90
CA LYS A 66 -1.34 11.85 8.10
C LYS A 66 -0.34 12.98 7.87
N LEU A 67 0.73 12.73 7.11
CA LEU A 67 1.70 13.77 6.76
C LEU A 67 1.05 14.89 5.91
N ILE A 68 0.21 14.55 4.94
CA ILE A 68 -0.52 15.52 4.12
C ILE A 68 -1.39 16.42 5.01
N GLU A 69 -2.06 15.84 5.99
CA GLU A 69 -2.93 16.55 6.94
C GLU A 69 -2.11 17.42 7.91
N GLU A 70 -1.08 16.86 8.54
CA GLU A 70 -0.23 17.53 9.54
C GLU A 70 0.50 18.75 8.96
N TYR A 71 1.06 18.60 7.75
CA TYR A 71 1.76 19.70 7.08
C TYR A 71 0.81 20.60 6.27
N GLN A 72 -0.49 20.35 6.29
CA GLN A 72 -1.51 21.15 5.59
C GLN A 72 -1.13 21.45 4.13
N LEU A 73 -0.67 20.40 3.42
CA LEU A 73 -0.17 20.55 2.07
C LEU A 73 -1.25 21.10 1.12
N ASP A 74 -0.90 22.16 0.38
CA ASP A 74 -1.81 22.76 -0.59
C ASP A 74 -2.15 21.77 -1.71
N LYS A 75 -3.44 21.48 -1.90
CA LYS A 75 -3.96 20.53 -2.89
C LYS A 75 -3.73 20.94 -4.34
N LYS A 76 -3.45 22.24 -4.59
CA LYS A 76 -3.07 22.77 -5.90
C LYS A 76 -1.59 22.63 -6.20
N SER A 77 -0.79 22.20 -5.24
CA SER A 77 0.63 21.96 -5.43
C SER A 77 0.86 20.88 -6.47
N ARG A 78 1.95 21.01 -7.24
CA ARG A 78 2.40 19.98 -8.18
C ARG A 78 3.19 18.91 -7.45
N VAL A 79 2.67 17.70 -7.42
CA VAL A 79 3.29 16.55 -6.79
C VAL A 79 4.05 15.73 -7.83
N ILE A 80 5.29 15.38 -7.52
CA ILE A 80 6.12 14.49 -8.32
C ILE A 80 6.45 13.26 -7.48
N VAL A 81 6.11 12.09 -8.00
CA VAL A 81 6.45 10.79 -7.40
C VAL A 81 7.49 10.09 -8.27
N GLN A 82 8.65 9.81 -7.70
CA GLN A 82 9.70 9.06 -8.38
C GLN A 82 9.68 7.61 -7.92
N GLY A 83 9.32 6.70 -8.84
CA GLY A 83 9.21 5.27 -8.58
C GLY A 83 7.86 4.70 -8.97
N SER A 84 7.74 3.37 -8.94
CA SER A 84 6.51 2.63 -9.30
C SER A 84 6.31 1.35 -8.50
N GLY A 85 7.03 1.17 -7.40
CA GLY A 85 6.89 0.05 -6.47
C GLY A 85 5.73 0.22 -5.49
N GLY A 86 5.61 -0.69 -4.53
CA GLY A 86 4.53 -0.68 -3.53
C GLY A 86 4.42 0.62 -2.74
N MET A 87 5.55 1.26 -2.39
CA MET A 87 5.55 2.56 -1.71
C MET A 87 4.99 3.67 -2.63
N ALA A 88 5.38 3.69 -3.91
CA ALA A 88 4.86 4.67 -4.86
C ALA A 88 3.35 4.54 -5.04
N LYS A 89 2.81 3.31 -5.06
CA LYS A 89 1.36 3.05 -5.09
C LYS A 89 0.66 3.67 -3.87
N ALA A 90 1.21 3.47 -2.67
CA ALA A 90 0.67 4.02 -1.44
C ALA A 90 0.67 5.56 -1.45
N VAL A 91 1.76 6.19 -1.90
CA VAL A 91 1.89 7.64 -2.04
C VAL A 91 0.87 8.18 -3.04
N VAL A 92 0.80 7.62 -4.25
CA VAL A 92 -0.16 8.03 -5.29
C VAL A 92 -1.60 7.95 -4.79
N ALA A 93 -1.95 6.83 -4.14
CA ALA A 93 -3.29 6.65 -3.57
C ALA A 93 -3.60 7.66 -2.48
N ALA A 94 -2.65 7.96 -1.59
CA ALA A 94 -2.82 8.94 -0.51
C ALA A 94 -3.07 10.34 -1.07
N PHE A 95 -2.25 10.80 -2.02
CA PHE A 95 -2.44 12.11 -2.66
C PHE A 95 -3.75 12.20 -3.45
N LYS A 96 -4.12 11.14 -4.18
CA LYS A 96 -5.40 11.06 -4.89
C LYS A 96 -6.58 11.18 -3.93
N ASN A 97 -6.60 10.38 -2.86
CA ASN A 97 -7.69 10.39 -1.89
C ASN A 97 -7.75 11.71 -1.10
N SER A 98 -6.62 12.40 -0.96
CA SER A 98 -6.54 13.76 -0.40
C SER A 98 -6.92 14.86 -1.41
N ARG A 99 -7.36 14.49 -2.63
CA ARG A 99 -7.86 15.39 -3.68
C ARG A 99 -6.84 16.40 -4.21
N PHE A 100 -5.58 15.96 -4.38
CA PHE A 100 -4.61 16.76 -5.11
C PHE A 100 -4.92 16.78 -6.61
N GLU A 101 -4.78 17.93 -7.25
CA GLU A 101 -5.17 18.14 -8.66
C GLU A 101 -4.07 17.75 -9.65
N HIS A 102 -2.79 17.88 -9.24
CA HIS A 102 -1.64 17.72 -10.13
C HIS A 102 -0.64 16.70 -9.56
N LEU A 103 -0.56 15.54 -10.18
CA LEU A 103 0.42 14.51 -9.83
C LEU A 103 1.07 13.94 -11.08
N LYS A 104 2.41 13.85 -11.05
CA LYS A 104 3.23 13.20 -12.08
C LYS A 104 4.04 12.07 -11.49
N ILE A 105 4.13 10.96 -12.22
CA ILE A 105 4.88 9.78 -11.80
C ILE A 105 6.01 9.54 -12.80
N PHE A 106 7.24 9.44 -12.29
CA PHE A 106 8.43 9.08 -13.04
C PHE A 106 8.89 7.69 -12.61
N ALA A 107 8.97 6.75 -13.53
CA ALA A 107 9.40 5.38 -13.26
C ALA A 107 10.36 4.89 -14.35
N ARG A 108 11.40 4.15 -13.95
CA ARG A 108 12.33 3.50 -14.88
C ARG A 108 11.64 2.39 -15.69
N ASN A 109 10.73 1.67 -15.08
CA ASN A 109 9.94 0.63 -15.73
C ASN A 109 8.64 1.24 -16.25
N GLU A 110 8.52 1.34 -17.57
CA GLU A 110 7.38 1.97 -18.25
C GLU A 110 6.07 1.23 -17.93
N LYS A 111 6.10 -0.09 -17.85
CA LYS A 111 4.90 -0.92 -17.59
C LYS A 111 4.33 -0.66 -16.20
N THR A 112 5.18 -0.66 -15.16
CA THR A 112 4.76 -0.35 -13.79
C THR A 112 4.42 1.13 -13.60
N GLY A 113 5.10 2.04 -14.31
CA GLY A 113 4.79 3.46 -14.32
C GLY A 113 3.40 3.74 -14.91
N LYS A 114 3.02 3.09 -16.02
CA LYS A 114 1.67 3.19 -16.60
C LYS A 114 0.59 2.67 -15.65
N ASN A 115 0.86 1.59 -14.92
CA ASN A 115 -0.07 1.08 -13.90
C ASN A 115 -0.32 2.12 -12.80
N CYS A 116 0.71 2.77 -12.29
CA CYS A 116 0.56 3.85 -11.30
C CYS A 116 -0.22 5.06 -11.87
N ASN A 117 0.02 5.45 -13.13
CA ASN A 117 -0.73 6.50 -13.79
C ASN A 117 -2.21 6.15 -13.99
N ASN A 118 -2.52 4.88 -14.29
CA ASN A 118 -3.91 4.42 -14.40
C ASN A 118 -4.65 4.48 -13.06
N TRP A 119 -3.95 4.34 -11.95
CA TRP A 119 -4.53 4.52 -10.62
C TRP A 119 -4.88 5.97 -10.31
N TRP A 120 -4.09 6.92 -10.83
CA TRP A 120 -4.36 8.34 -10.68
C TRP A 120 -5.57 8.79 -11.51
N ARG A 121 -5.77 8.22 -12.70
CA ARG A 121 -6.81 8.62 -13.65
C ARG A 121 -8.20 8.00 -13.39
N LYS A 122 -8.29 7.01 -12.53
CA LYS A 122 -9.56 6.38 -12.12
C LYS A 122 -10.14 7.05 -10.90
#